data_43a65155b5e7158b47cb5c8f91934016
#
_entry.id   43a65155b5e7158b47cb5c8f91934016
#
_cell.length_a   1.000
_cell.length_b   1.000
_cell.length_c   1.000
_cell.angle_alpha   90.00
_cell.angle_beta   90.00
_cell.angle_gamma   90.00
#
_symmetry.space_group_name_H-M   'P 1'
#
loop_
_entity.id
_entity.type
_entity.pdbx_description
1 polymer ?
#
loop_
_entity_poly.entity_id
_entity_poly.type
_entity_poly.pdbx_seq_one_letter_code
_entity_poly.pdbx_strand_id
1 'polypeptide(L)'
;MADLTMTRLYEVMIVLYAISLVFYFTDYFYKQVRARRIAFWLVSFVWVIQSAIFILTFIETKRFPILSLYEGILFYSWLLVTLSIILHCIARVDLPVFIINILGFLFASIFTFMPKRPTGAVGDTLISEMLFIHISFAILSYAAFTLTFVFAILYLVLYRLLKKKKWSQLWTRLPSLQQTSNWMNVSFFVGIPMLFISLILGFEWALLRLESLSIFDAKIIGSFIILVLYCCILYVNRKSKLTGTNYAWVHIYAYLLVVVNFFLGSSLSRFHLWY
;
A
#
# COMPACT_ATOMS: atom_id res chain seq x y z
N MET A 1 -0.25 -26.26 -18.86
CA MET A 1 -0.10 -25.07 -19.73
C MET A 1 -0.48 -23.77 -19.02
N ALA A 2 -1.62 -23.68 -18.35
CA ALA A 2 -2.03 -22.47 -17.62
C ALA A 2 -1.00 -21.99 -16.58
N ASP A 3 -0.41 -22.91 -15.83
CA ASP A 3 0.58 -22.61 -14.79
C ASP A 3 1.88 -22.01 -15.36
N LEU A 4 2.32 -22.47 -16.53
CA LEU A 4 3.48 -21.92 -17.23
C LEU A 4 3.20 -20.50 -17.75
N THR A 5 1.99 -20.26 -18.25
CA THR A 5 1.58 -18.93 -18.76
C THR A 5 1.53 -17.92 -17.63
N MET A 6 0.98 -18.28 -16.46
CA MET A 6 0.95 -17.41 -15.26
C MET A 6 2.36 -17.09 -14.77
N THR A 7 3.26 -18.09 -14.71
CA THR A 7 4.66 -17.86 -14.31
C THR A 7 5.35 -16.87 -15.25
N ARG A 8 5.16 -17.00 -16.55
CA ARG A 8 5.72 -16.06 -17.54
C ARG A 8 5.16 -14.65 -17.42
N LEU A 9 3.86 -14.51 -17.10
CA LEU A 9 3.27 -13.20 -16.84
C LEU A 9 3.89 -12.53 -15.61
N TYR A 10 4.17 -13.27 -14.54
CA TYR A 10 4.86 -12.74 -13.36
C TYR A 10 6.29 -12.30 -13.67
N GLU A 11 7.04 -13.10 -14.42
CA GLU A 11 8.40 -12.76 -14.86
C GLU A 11 8.41 -11.48 -15.70
N VAL A 12 7.55 -11.38 -16.70
CA VAL A 12 7.43 -10.19 -17.55
C VAL A 12 7.02 -8.97 -16.75
N MET A 13 6.03 -9.11 -15.86
CA MET A 13 5.57 -8.04 -14.99
C MET A 13 6.71 -7.45 -14.16
N ILE A 14 7.49 -8.30 -13.48
CA ILE A 14 8.54 -7.83 -12.58
C ILE A 14 9.70 -7.17 -13.34
N VAL A 15 10.08 -7.71 -14.51
CA VAL A 15 11.10 -7.12 -15.36
C VAL A 15 10.69 -5.75 -15.90
N LEU A 16 9.46 -5.61 -16.41
CA LEU A 16 8.94 -4.33 -16.88
C LEU A 16 8.85 -3.31 -15.74
N TYR A 17 8.46 -3.76 -14.55
CA TYR A 17 8.38 -2.90 -13.39
C TYR A 17 9.79 -2.41 -12.96
N ALA A 18 10.79 -3.30 -12.93
CA ALA A 18 12.17 -2.92 -12.66
C ALA A 18 12.69 -1.89 -13.66
N ILE A 19 12.46 -2.13 -14.97
CA ILE A 19 12.84 -1.18 -16.03
C ILE A 19 12.16 0.17 -15.83
N SER A 20 10.88 0.20 -15.45
CA SER A 20 10.16 1.44 -15.19
C SER A 20 10.79 2.27 -14.07
N LEU A 21 11.25 1.60 -12.99
CA LEU A 21 11.95 2.26 -11.89
C LEU A 21 13.28 2.88 -12.33
N VAL A 22 14.03 2.21 -13.21
CA VAL A 22 15.26 2.78 -13.78
C VAL A 22 14.97 4.07 -14.57
N PHE A 23 13.87 4.11 -15.34
CA PHE A 23 13.46 5.32 -16.05
C PHE A 23 12.97 6.43 -15.11
N TYR A 24 12.22 6.12 -14.03
CA TYR A 24 11.86 7.11 -13.02
C TYR A 24 13.10 7.66 -12.30
N PHE A 25 14.05 6.79 -11.95
CA PHE A 25 15.33 7.20 -11.37
C PHE A 25 16.10 8.14 -12.32
N THR A 26 16.17 7.79 -13.61
CA THR A 26 16.82 8.62 -14.64
C THR A 26 16.13 9.99 -14.75
N ASP A 27 14.81 10.06 -14.77
CA ASP A 27 14.09 11.35 -14.78
C ASP A 27 14.37 12.16 -13.50
N TYR A 28 14.41 11.50 -12.34
CA TYR A 28 14.66 12.18 -11.08
C TYR A 28 16.03 12.87 -11.04
N PHE A 29 17.09 12.19 -11.51
CA PHE A 29 18.45 12.72 -11.48
C PHE A 29 18.78 13.62 -12.67
N TYR A 30 18.38 13.23 -13.87
CA TYR A 30 18.75 13.91 -15.12
C TYR A 30 17.65 14.79 -15.72
N LYS A 31 16.46 14.85 -15.08
CA LYS A 31 15.29 15.64 -15.49
C LYS A 31 14.86 15.41 -16.95
N GLN A 32 14.94 14.18 -17.39
CA GLN A 32 14.58 13.79 -18.75
C GLN A 32 13.09 13.50 -18.89
N VAL A 33 12.33 14.44 -19.46
CA VAL A 33 10.88 14.28 -19.71
C VAL A 33 10.54 13.02 -20.51
N ARG A 34 11.43 12.62 -21.43
CA ARG A 34 11.25 11.39 -22.20
C ARG A 34 11.31 10.15 -21.29
N ALA A 35 12.28 10.09 -20.38
CA ALA A 35 12.40 8.99 -19.41
C ALA A 35 11.13 8.88 -18.55
N ARG A 36 10.61 10.00 -18.04
CA ARG A 36 9.37 10.02 -17.27
C ARG A 36 8.17 9.48 -18.06
N ARG A 37 8.03 9.86 -19.34
CA ARG A 37 6.95 9.37 -20.20
C ARG A 37 7.06 7.86 -20.44
N ILE A 38 8.27 7.36 -20.69
CA ILE A 38 8.53 5.92 -20.84
C ILE A 38 8.20 5.19 -19.54
N ALA A 39 8.66 5.69 -18.39
CA ALA A 39 8.36 5.11 -17.08
C ALA A 39 6.85 5.00 -16.82
N PHE A 40 6.10 6.05 -17.11
CA PHE A 40 4.65 6.08 -16.96
C PHE A 40 3.96 5.01 -17.82
N TRP A 41 4.34 4.87 -19.09
CA TRP A 41 3.76 3.85 -19.97
C TRP A 41 4.13 2.43 -19.52
N LEU A 42 5.36 2.22 -19.06
CA LEU A 42 5.78 0.92 -18.52
C LEU A 42 4.98 0.54 -17.26
N VAL A 43 4.81 1.47 -16.31
CA VAL A 43 3.98 1.24 -15.12
C VAL A 43 2.51 1.00 -15.50
N SER A 44 1.99 1.73 -16.46
CA SER A 44 0.62 1.49 -16.96
C SER A 44 0.49 0.09 -17.58
N PHE A 45 1.51 -0.39 -18.27
CA PHE A 45 1.53 -1.75 -18.80
C PHE A 45 1.63 -2.81 -17.69
N VAL A 46 2.44 -2.56 -16.65
CA VAL A 46 2.47 -3.38 -15.44
C VAL A 46 1.08 -3.47 -14.79
N TRP A 47 0.37 -2.35 -14.70
CA TRP A 47 -1.01 -2.31 -14.18
C TRP A 47 -1.95 -3.18 -15.00
N VAL A 48 -1.84 -3.14 -16.32
CA VAL A 48 -2.65 -4.00 -17.21
C VAL A 48 -2.34 -5.49 -16.98
N ILE A 49 -1.05 -5.85 -16.85
CA ILE A 49 -0.67 -7.24 -16.57
C ILE A 49 -1.22 -7.70 -15.21
N GLN A 50 -1.07 -6.89 -14.15
CA GLN A 50 -1.62 -7.20 -12.83
C GLN A 50 -3.14 -7.37 -12.88
N SER A 51 -3.84 -6.50 -13.61
CA SER A 51 -5.30 -6.61 -13.80
C SER A 51 -5.68 -7.87 -14.56
N ALA A 52 -4.92 -8.23 -15.59
CA ALA A 52 -5.13 -9.48 -16.34
C ALA A 52 -4.93 -10.71 -15.45
N ILE A 53 -3.90 -10.70 -14.59
CA ILE A 53 -3.66 -11.77 -13.61
C ILE A 53 -4.87 -11.94 -12.68
N PHE A 54 -5.44 -10.85 -12.16
CA PHE A 54 -6.63 -10.90 -11.31
C PHE A 54 -7.84 -11.49 -12.06
N ILE A 55 -8.06 -11.07 -13.29
CA ILE A 55 -9.17 -11.58 -14.12
C ILE A 55 -9.00 -13.09 -14.39
N LEU A 56 -7.81 -13.51 -14.77
CA LEU A 56 -7.52 -14.92 -15.04
C LEU A 56 -7.70 -15.78 -13.78
N THR A 57 -7.17 -15.32 -12.64
CA THR A 57 -7.33 -16.03 -11.36
C THR A 57 -8.80 -16.09 -10.93
N PHE A 58 -9.57 -15.00 -11.15
CA PHE A 58 -11.01 -15.00 -10.87
C PHE A 58 -11.78 -16.01 -11.75
N ILE A 59 -11.44 -16.11 -13.02
CA ILE A 59 -12.08 -17.07 -13.95
C ILE A 59 -11.78 -18.51 -13.51
N GLU A 60 -10.55 -18.81 -13.07
CA GLU A 60 -10.13 -20.14 -12.63
C GLU A 60 -10.74 -20.52 -11.28
N THR A 61 -10.67 -19.60 -10.28
CA THR A 61 -11.05 -19.91 -8.90
C THR A 61 -12.52 -19.62 -8.58
N LYS A 62 -13.22 -18.89 -9.47
CA LYS A 62 -14.60 -18.38 -9.27
C LYS A 62 -14.77 -17.53 -8.00
N ARG A 63 -13.66 -17.05 -7.43
CA ARG A 63 -13.65 -16.15 -6.28
C ARG A 63 -12.66 -15.01 -6.52
N PHE A 64 -12.87 -13.88 -5.84
CA PHE A 64 -11.96 -12.75 -5.97
C PHE A 64 -10.62 -13.05 -5.27
N PRO A 65 -9.47 -12.89 -5.94
CA PRO A 65 -8.17 -13.31 -5.44
C PRO A 65 -7.55 -12.29 -4.47
N ILE A 66 -8.07 -12.25 -3.23
CA ILE A 66 -7.52 -11.44 -2.13
C ILE A 66 -7.56 -12.18 -0.78
N LEU A 67 -8.06 -13.41 -0.77
CA LEU A 67 -8.32 -14.14 0.46
C LEU A 67 -7.09 -14.82 1.05
N SER A 68 -6.02 -14.98 0.29
CA SER A 68 -4.72 -15.46 0.80
C SER A 68 -3.73 -14.32 0.97
N LEU A 69 -2.73 -14.50 1.85
CA LEU A 69 -1.64 -13.52 2.03
C LEU A 69 -0.95 -13.21 0.69
N TYR A 70 -0.71 -14.25 -0.10
CA TYR A 70 -0.11 -14.16 -1.42
C TYR A 70 -0.93 -13.27 -2.36
N GLU A 71 -2.24 -13.52 -2.47
CA GLU A 71 -3.17 -12.72 -3.29
C GLU A 71 -3.28 -11.27 -2.76
N GLY A 72 -3.33 -11.11 -1.43
CA GLY A 72 -3.38 -9.80 -0.76
C GLY A 72 -2.14 -8.94 -1.03
N ILE A 73 -0.94 -9.54 -1.09
CA ILE A 73 0.30 -8.84 -1.44
C ILE A 73 0.25 -8.32 -2.89
N LEU A 74 -0.23 -9.14 -3.84
CA LEU A 74 -0.39 -8.70 -5.22
C LEU A 74 -1.44 -7.60 -5.35
N PHE A 75 -2.57 -7.74 -4.65
CA PHE A 75 -3.63 -6.73 -4.65
C PHE A 75 -3.14 -5.40 -4.07
N TYR A 76 -2.34 -5.45 -3.00
CA TYR A 76 -1.73 -4.26 -2.44
C TYR A 76 -0.74 -3.59 -3.42
N SER A 77 0.10 -4.38 -4.10
CA SER A 77 0.97 -3.86 -5.17
C SER A 77 0.17 -3.19 -6.29
N TRP A 78 -0.91 -3.82 -6.74
CA TRP A 78 -1.82 -3.26 -7.76
C TRP A 78 -2.46 -1.95 -7.33
N LEU A 79 -2.87 -1.84 -6.06
CA LEU A 79 -3.39 -0.59 -5.50
C LEU A 79 -2.33 0.51 -5.49
N LEU A 80 -1.08 0.20 -5.11
CA LEU A 80 0.01 1.19 -5.12
C LEU A 80 0.31 1.67 -6.55
N VAL A 81 0.31 0.77 -7.53
CA VAL A 81 0.46 1.14 -8.95
C VAL A 81 -0.71 2.03 -9.41
N THR A 82 -1.94 1.68 -9.04
CA THR A 82 -3.14 2.49 -9.34
C THR A 82 -3.01 3.90 -8.75
N LEU A 83 -2.65 4.00 -7.48
CA LEU A 83 -2.43 5.29 -6.81
C LEU A 83 -1.30 6.10 -7.44
N SER A 84 -0.23 5.43 -7.88
CA SER A 84 0.88 6.07 -8.62
C SER A 84 0.40 6.68 -9.94
N ILE A 85 -0.39 5.96 -10.72
CA ILE A 85 -0.98 6.45 -11.99
C ILE A 85 -1.90 7.64 -11.71
N ILE A 86 -2.78 7.54 -10.73
CA ILE A 86 -3.69 8.62 -10.33
C ILE A 86 -2.90 9.87 -9.92
N LEU A 87 -1.88 9.73 -9.06
CA LEU A 87 -1.04 10.84 -8.63
C LEU A 87 -0.27 11.47 -9.81
N HIS A 88 0.24 10.67 -10.72
CA HIS A 88 0.91 11.17 -11.92
C HIS A 88 -0.03 12.04 -12.77
N CYS A 89 -1.28 11.64 -12.92
CA CYS A 89 -2.26 12.37 -13.72
C CYS A 89 -2.76 13.66 -13.01
N ILE A 90 -3.02 13.60 -11.71
CA ILE A 90 -3.69 14.69 -10.97
C ILE A 90 -2.68 15.69 -10.42
N ALA A 91 -1.65 15.21 -9.74
CA ALA A 91 -0.79 16.07 -8.91
C ALA A 91 0.53 16.46 -9.57
N ARG A 92 0.94 15.78 -10.65
CA ARG A 92 2.21 16.00 -11.38
C ARG A 92 3.43 16.04 -10.46
N VAL A 93 3.46 15.17 -9.42
CA VAL A 93 4.51 15.11 -8.41
C VAL A 93 5.42 13.91 -8.68
N ASP A 94 6.65 14.17 -9.10
CA ASP A 94 7.57 13.12 -9.56
C ASP A 94 8.10 12.26 -8.40
N LEU A 95 8.50 12.86 -7.28
CA LEU A 95 9.10 12.14 -6.15
C LEU A 95 8.12 11.19 -5.43
N PRO A 96 6.88 11.59 -5.06
CA PRO A 96 5.89 10.66 -4.52
C PRO A 96 5.59 9.49 -5.45
N VAL A 97 5.40 9.75 -6.74
CA VAL A 97 5.16 8.71 -7.74
C VAL A 97 6.32 7.71 -7.76
N PHE A 98 7.56 8.17 -7.74
CA PHE A 98 8.73 7.30 -7.70
C PHE A 98 8.77 6.45 -6.43
N ILE A 99 8.56 7.03 -5.24
CA ILE A 99 8.58 6.29 -3.96
C ILE A 99 7.45 5.24 -3.91
N ILE A 100 6.24 5.59 -4.35
CA ILE A 100 5.11 4.64 -4.39
C ILE A 100 5.43 3.47 -5.32
N ASN A 101 6.03 3.74 -6.49
CA ASN A 101 6.44 2.66 -7.41
C ASN A 101 7.56 1.78 -6.84
N ILE A 102 8.50 2.33 -6.05
CA ILE A 102 9.48 1.51 -5.32
C ILE A 102 8.76 0.55 -4.37
N LEU A 103 7.82 1.06 -3.57
CA LEU A 103 7.05 0.22 -2.64
C LEU A 103 6.20 -0.82 -3.39
N GLY A 104 5.51 -0.42 -4.44
CA GLY A 104 4.73 -1.34 -5.28
C GLY A 104 5.59 -2.44 -5.90
N PHE A 105 6.78 -2.10 -6.38
CA PHE A 105 7.75 -3.07 -6.90
C PHE A 105 8.25 -4.04 -5.82
N LEU A 106 8.53 -3.55 -4.60
CA LEU A 106 8.93 -4.42 -3.49
C LEU A 106 7.85 -5.47 -3.18
N PHE A 107 6.57 -5.06 -3.11
CA PHE A 107 5.46 -5.99 -2.88
C PHE A 107 5.25 -6.94 -4.06
N ALA A 108 5.35 -6.47 -5.30
CA ALA A 108 5.31 -7.32 -6.49
C ALA A 108 6.46 -8.34 -6.49
N SER A 109 7.65 -7.95 -6.06
CA SER A 109 8.81 -8.84 -5.94
C SER A 109 8.60 -9.90 -4.87
N ILE A 110 8.12 -9.51 -3.68
CA ILE A 110 7.77 -10.46 -2.61
C ILE A 110 6.76 -11.48 -3.15
N PHE A 111 5.69 -11.02 -3.81
CA PHE A 111 4.71 -11.90 -4.44
C PHE A 111 5.35 -12.87 -5.44
N THR A 112 6.21 -12.38 -6.33
CA THR A 112 6.79 -13.18 -7.42
C THR A 112 7.77 -14.25 -6.91
N PHE A 113 8.55 -13.93 -5.88
CA PHE A 113 9.58 -14.80 -5.33
C PHE A 113 9.16 -15.58 -4.08
N MET A 114 7.99 -15.30 -3.51
CA MET A 114 7.46 -16.03 -2.37
C MET A 114 7.08 -17.46 -2.80
N PRO A 115 7.51 -18.49 -2.04
CA PRO A 115 7.12 -19.87 -2.33
C PRO A 115 5.59 -20.00 -2.35
N LYS A 116 5.04 -20.46 -3.46
CA LYS A 116 3.62 -20.81 -3.57
C LYS A 116 3.39 -22.04 -2.69
N ARG A 117 2.90 -21.85 -1.49
CA ARG A 117 2.38 -22.97 -0.70
C ARG A 117 0.97 -23.26 -1.20
N PRO A 118 0.61 -24.54 -1.40
CA PRO A 118 -0.79 -24.89 -1.63
C PRO A 118 -1.55 -24.29 -0.44
N THR A 119 -2.38 -23.32 -0.67
CA THR A 119 -3.35 -22.85 0.33
C THR A 119 -4.21 -24.07 0.60
N GLY A 120 -4.00 -24.68 1.78
CA GLY A 120 -4.97 -25.62 2.30
C GLY A 120 -6.31 -24.90 2.20
N ALA A 121 -7.26 -25.52 1.53
CA ALA A 121 -8.54 -24.90 1.24
C ALA A 121 -9.03 -24.22 2.51
N VAL A 122 -9.03 -22.87 2.53
CA VAL A 122 -9.89 -22.14 3.46
C VAL A 122 -11.24 -22.74 3.15
N GLY A 123 -11.76 -23.57 4.07
CA GLY A 123 -12.92 -24.36 3.77
C GLY A 123 -13.97 -23.45 3.16
N ASP A 124 -14.60 -23.86 2.06
CA ASP A 124 -15.57 -23.03 1.32
C ASP A 124 -16.63 -22.41 2.23
N THR A 125 -16.85 -23.03 3.39
CA THR A 125 -17.74 -22.57 4.48
C THR A 125 -17.24 -21.30 5.20
N LEU A 126 -15.96 -20.98 5.16
CA LEU A 126 -15.38 -19.79 5.82
C LEU A 126 -15.27 -18.59 4.87
N ILE A 127 -15.39 -18.81 3.57
CA ILE A 127 -15.40 -17.75 2.57
C ILE A 127 -16.76 -17.06 2.63
N SER A 128 -16.76 -15.79 3.00
CA SER A 128 -17.96 -14.97 3.04
C SER A 128 -17.72 -13.61 2.41
N GLU A 129 -18.78 -12.99 1.93
CA GLU A 129 -18.74 -11.61 1.42
C GLU A 129 -18.19 -10.64 2.47
N MET A 130 -18.52 -10.88 3.75
CA MET A 130 -18.03 -10.08 4.87
C MET A 130 -16.51 -10.15 5.01
N LEU A 131 -15.91 -11.35 4.89
CA LEU A 131 -14.45 -11.52 4.90
C LEU A 131 -13.79 -10.79 3.73
N PHE A 132 -14.37 -10.88 2.54
CA PHE A 132 -13.89 -10.16 1.36
C PHE A 132 -13.89 -8.65 1.58
N ILE A 133 -14.99 -8.10 2.11
CA ILE A 133 -15.12 -6.66 2.37
C ILE A 133 -14.14 -6.24 3.47
N HIS A 134 -14.01 -7.02 4.56
CA HIS A 134 -13.03 -6.79 5.63
C HIS A 134 -11.61 -6.65 5.08
N ILE A 135 -11.14 -7.63 4.31
CA ILE A 135 -9.78 -7.64 3.75
C ILE A 135 -9.59 -6.47 2.78
N SER A 136 -10.59 -6.18 1.94
CA SER A 136 -10.54 -5.07 0.99
C SER A 136 -10.37 -3.73 1.71
N PHE A 137 -11.16 -3.45 2.75
CA PHE A 137 -11.06 -2.22 3.53
C PHE A 137 -9.74 -2.14 4.31
N ALA A 138 -9.22 -3.27 4.83
CA ALA A 138 -7.92 -3.32 5.48
C ALA A 138 -6.80 -2.89 4.51
N ILE A 139 -6.76 -3.49 3.32
CA ILE A 139 -5.73 -3.21 2.31
C ILE A 139 -5.86 -1.78 1.78
N LEU A 140 -7.07 -1.28 1.54
CA LEU A 140 -7.31 0.11 1.17
C LEU A 140 -6.83 1.09 2.24
N SER A 141 -7.06 0.80 3.53
CA SER A 141 -6.55 1.63 4.63
C SER A 141 -5.03 1.67 4.66
N TYR A 142 -4.37 0.52 4.46
CA TYR A 142 -2.91 0.44 4.40
C TYR A 142 -2.34 1.22 3.20
N ALA A 143 -3.02 1.19 2.06
CA ALA A 143 -2.65 1.99 0.90
C ALA A 143 -2.78 3.51 1.19
N ALA A 144 -3.82 3.93 1.89
CA ALA A 144 -3.99 5.32 2.32
C ALA A 144 -2.90 5.75 3.32
N PHE A 145 -2.52 4.88 4.27
CA PHE A 145 -1.41 5.16 5.19
C PHE A 145 -0.06 5.18 4.47
N THR A 146 0.11 4.38 3.40
CA THR A 146 1.29 4.47 2.54
C THR A 146 1.39 5.83 1.85
N LEU A 147 0.28 6.35 1.33
CA LEU A 147 0.25 7.71 0.78
C LEU A 147 0.62 8.75 1.83
N THR A 148 0.09 8.63 3.04
CA THR A 148 0.44 9.51 4.18
C THR A 148 1.94 9.47 4.45
N PHE A 149 2.54 8.28 4.51
CA PHE A 149 3.98 8.09 4.68
C PHE A 149 4.80 8.72 3.55
N VAL A 150 4.41 8.52 2.30
CA VAL A 150 5.10 9.09 1.14
C VAL A 150 5.05 10.61 1.16
N PHE A 151 3.89 11.19 1.48
CA PHE A 151 3.77 12.65 1.62
C PHE A 151 4.52 13.19 2.85
N ALA A 152 4.64 12.41 3.93
CA ALA A 152 5.46 12.78 5.08
C ALA A 152 6.95 12.84 4.71
N ILE A 153 7.45 11.88 3.95
CA ILE A 153 8.83 11.92 3.41
C ILE A 153 9.01 13.14 2.50
N LEU A 154 8.09 13.36 1.57
CA LEU A 154 8.14 14.52 0.68
C LEU A 154 8.18 15.83 1.48
N TYR A 155 7.35 15.96 2.53
CA TYR A 155 7.33 17.11 3.40
C TYR A 155 8.70 17.38 4.05
N LEU A 156 9.35 16.35 4.58
CA LEU A 156 10.68 16.46 5.18
C LEU A 156 11.76 16.86 4.16
N VAL A 157 11.69 16.31 2.96
CA VAL A 157 12.61 16.66 1.86
C VAL A 157 12.43 18.13 1.48
N LEU A 158 11.20 18.58 1.25
CA LEU A 158 10.86 19.97 0.96
C LEU A 158 11.33 20.92 2.04
N TYR A 159 11.05 20.59 3.31
CA TYR A 159 11.46 21.39 4.46
C TYR A 159 12.98 21.55 4.53
N ARG A 160 13.74 20.45 4.32
CA ARG A 160 15.21 20.48 4.31
C ARG A 160 15.77 21.33 3.15
N LEU A 161 15.17 21.24 1.96
CA LEU A 161 15.57 22.02 0.79
C LEU A 161 15.35 23.52 1.05
N LEU A 162 14.17 23.89 1.60
CA LEU A 162 13.84 25.28 1.98
C LEU A 162 14.84 25.82 3.00
N LYS A 163 15.10 25.08 4.08
CA LYS A 163 16.01 25.51 5.15
C LYS A 163 17.43 25.75 4.65
N LYS A 164 17.89 24.93 3.69
CA LYS A 164 19.24 25.06 3.10
C LYS A 164 19.34 26.14 2.03
N LYS A 165 18.25 26.84 1.70
CA LYS A 165 18.18 27.87 0.63
C LYS A 165 18.77 27.39 -0.72
N LYS A 166 18.74 26.07 -0.97
CA LYS A 166 19.23 25.49 -2.23
C LYS A 166 18.16 25.67 -3.31
N TRP A 167 18.18 26.84 -3.94
CA TRP A 167 17.32 27.16 -5.09
C TRP A 167 17.85 26.43 -6.32
N SER A 168 17.40 25.24 -6.58
CA SER A 168 17.70 24.50 -7.80
C SER A 168 16.46 24.43 -8.70
N GLN A 169 16.65 24.09 -9.97
CA GLN A 169 15.54 23.86 -10.91
C GLN A 169 14.54 22.76 -10.46
N LEU A 170 14.84 22.02 -9.36
CA LEU A 170 13.92 21.09 -8.73
C LEU A 170 12.64 21.77 -8.18
N TRP A 171 12.73 23.05 -7.82
CA TRP A 171 11.61 23.80 -7.24
C TRP A 171 10.39 23.93 -8.16
N THR A 172 10.60 23.99 -9.46
CA THR A 172 9.50 24.14 -10.42
C THR A 172 8.61 22.89 -10.54
N ARG A 173 9.08 21.76 -9.99
CA ARG A 173 8.38 20.46 -10.03
C ARG A 173 7.94 19.95 -8.67
N LEU A 174 8.22 20.69 -7.60
CA LEU A 174 7.84 20.29 -6.26
C LEU A 174 6.60 21.06 -5.80
N PRO A 175 5.66 20.40 -5.12
CA PRO A 175 4.50 21.07 -4.54
C PRO A 175 4.93 21.97 -3.37
N SER A 176 4.03 22.84 -2.93
CA SER A 176 4.26 23.63 -1.72
C SER A 176 4.21 22.73 -0.47
N LEU A 177 4.85 23.17 0.63
CA LEU A 177 4.75 22.49 1.92
C LEU A 177 3.29 22.36 2.38
N GLN A 178 2.47 23.40 2.14
CA GLN A 178 1.06 23.38 2.50
C GLN A 178 0.26 22.35 1.69
N GLN A 179 0.49 22.27 0.38
CA GLN A 179 -0.13 21.26 -0.45
C GLN A 179 0.24 19.84 0.00
N THR A 180 1.52 19.61 0.28
CA THR A 180 2.01 18.32 0.75
C THR A 180 1.39 17.94 2.08
N SER A 181 1.27 18.88 3.01
CA SER A 181 0.58 18.70 4.29
C SER A 181 -0.90 18.37 4.10
N ASN A 182 -1.57 19.05 3.17
CA ASN A 182 -2.98 18.79 2.86
C ASN A 182 -3.19 17.38 2.29
N TRP A 183 -2.34 16.94 1.36
CA TRP A 183 -2.43 15.58 0.81
C TRP A 183 -2.14 14.50 1.86
N MET A 184 -1.14 14.75 2.73
CA MET A 184 -0.86 13.88 3.88
C MET A 184 -2.09 13.77 4.79
N ASN A 185 -2.76 14.89 5.10
CA ASN A 185 -3.97 14.91 5.91
C ASN A 185 -5.13 14.17 5.24
N VAL A 186 -5.39 14.41 3.95
CA VAL A 186 -6.48 13.73 3.22
C VAL A 186 -6.28 12.22 3.22
N SER A 187 -5.07 11.75 2.89
CA SER A 187 -4.76 10.31 2.89
C SER A 187 -4.95 9.69 4.27
N PHE A 188 -4.48 10.37 5.31
CA PHE A 188 -4.62 9.98 6.70
C PHE A 188 -6.10 9.91 7.14
N PHE A 189 -6.91 10.93 6.82
CA PHE A 189 -8.34 10.96 7.14
C PHE A 189 -9.14 9.87 6.42
N VAL A 190 -8.73 9.45 5.24
CA VAL A 190 -9.35 8.34 4.50
C VAL A 190 -8.97 7.01 5.14
N GLY A 191 -7.70 6.84 5.55
CA GLY A 191 -7.21 5.58 6.09
C GLY A 191 -7.86 5.16 7.42
N ILE A 192 -8.13 6.11 8.33
CA ILE A 192 -8.70 5.82 9.66
C ILE A 192 -10.09 5.15 9.57
N PRO A 193 -11.10 5.74 8.90
CA PRO A 193 -12.42 5.12 8.85
C PRO A 193 -12.41 3.79 8.08
N MET A 194 -11.57 3.65 7.06
CA MET A 194 -11.43 2.38 6.36
C MET A 194 -10.88 1.29 7.28
N LEU A 195 -9.85 1.59 8.10
CA LEU A 195 -9.33 0.64 9.08
C LEU A 195 -10.39 0.31 10.13
N PHE A 196 -11.14 1.30 10.61
CA PHE A 196 -12.19 1.10 11.61
C PHE A 196 -13.31 0.18 11.09
N ILE A 197 -13.82 0.44 9.89
CA ILE A 197 -14.83 -0.42 9.23
C ILE A 197 -14.28 -1.84 9.04
N SER A 198 -13.05 -1.95 8.57
CA SER A 198 -12.40 -3.25 8.42
C SER A 198 -12.35 -4.02 9.73
N LEU A 199 -11.94 -3.38 10.84
CA LEU A 199 -11.87 -4.03 12.14
C LEU A 199 -13.22 -4.50 12.65
N ILE A 200 -14.30 -3.71 12.49
CA ILE A 200 -15.65 -4.11 12.85
C ILE A 200 -16.07 -5.36 12.07
N LEU A 201 -15.93 -5.32 10.74
CA LEU A 201 -16.32 -6.45 9.89
C LEU A 201 -15.49 -7.71 10.16
N GLY A 202 -14.20 -7.55 10.43
CA GLY A 202 -13.33 -8.67 10.77
C GLY A 202 -13.67 -9.31 12.10
N PHE A 203 -14.02 -8.49 13.11
CA PHE A 203 -14.43 -8.97 14.42
C PHE A 203 -15.80 -9.66 14.36
N GLU A 204 -16.76 -9.08 13.63
CA GLU A 204 -18.08 -9.67 13.44
C GLU A 204 -17.99 -11.01 12.69
N TRP A 205 -17.21 -11.06 11.60
CA TRP A 205 -16.97 -12.31 10.87
C TRP A 205 -16.37 -13.38 11.79
N ALA A 206 -15.42 -13.00 12.62
CA ALA A 206 -14.76 -13.88 13.56
C ALA A 206 -15.72 -14.49 14.59
N LEU A 207 -16.60 -13.67 15.16
CA LEU A 207 -17.64 -14.12 16.11
C LEU A 207 -18.63 -15.09 15.48
N LEU A 208 -18.97 -14.92 14.20
CA LEU A 208 -19.98 -15.72 13.52
C LEU A 208 -19.42 -17.05 12.96
N ARG A 209 -18.11 -17.13 12.68
CA ARG A 209 -17.54 -18.25 11.92
C ARG A 209 -16.54 -19.10 12.69
N LEU A 210 -16.04 -18.64 13.82
CA LEU A 210 -15.05 -19.36 14.60
C LEU A 210 -15.63 -19.90 15.90
N GLU A 211 -15.33 -21.17 16.16
CA GLU A 211 -15.75 -21.84 17.41
C GLU A 211 -15.02 -21.30 18.65
N SER A 212 -13.79 -20.79 18.49
CA SER A 212 -13.00 -20.20 19.55
C SER A 212 -12.29 -18.93 19.08
N LEU A 213 -12.72 -17.78 19.56
CA LEU A 213 -12.09 -16.49 19.29
C LEU A 213 -11.09 -16.17 20.40
N SER A 214 -9.80 -16.08 20.06
CA SER A 214 -8.82 -15.49 20.96
C SER A 214 -8.74 -13.98 20.72
N ILE A 215 -9.33 -13.19 21.59
CA ILE A 215 -9.22 -11.71 21.55
C ILE A 215 -7.77 -11.25 21.67
N PHE A 216 -6.92 -12.09 22.26
CA PHE A 216 -5.48 -11.82 22.42
C PHE A 216 -4.64 -12.23 21.20
N ASP A 217 -5.24 -12.38 20.02
CA ASP A 217 -4.49 -12.62 18.79
C ASP A 217 -3.63 -11.41 18.41
N ALA A 218 -2.37 -11.67 18.05
CA ALA A 218 -1.38 -10.64 17.75
C ALA A 218 -1.83 -9.68 16.65
N LYS A 219 -2.56 -10.18 15.63
CA LYS A 219 -3.07 -9.39 14.52
C LYS A 219 -4.20 -8.46 14.97
N ILE A 220 -5.11 -8.96 15.80
CA ILE A 220 -6.23 -8.18 16.32
C ILE A 220 -5.68 -7.05 17.20
N ILE A 221 -4.84 -7.38 18.19
CA ILE A 221 -4.24 -6.38 19.09
C ILE A 221 -3.44 -5.35 18.31
N GLY A 222 -2.57 -5.79 17.39
CA GLY A 222 -1.76 -4.88 16.58
C GLY A 222 -2.59 -3.91 15.75
N SER A 223 -3.69 -4.38 15.17
CA SER A 223 -4.57 -3.53 14.36
C SER A 223 -5.35 -2.52 15.22
N PHE A 224 -5.78 -2.90 16.43
CA PHE A 224 -6.37 -1.96 17.39
C PHE A 224 -5.36 -0.91 17.86
N ILE A 225 -4.11 -1.31 18.16
CA ILE A 225 -3.04 -0.37 18.54
C ILE A 225 -2.81 0.64 17.42
N ILE A 226 -2.78 0.22 16.16
CA ILE A 226 -2.63 1.11 15.01
C ILE A 226 -3.80 2.10 14.94
N LEU A 227 -5.04 1.64 15.08
CA LEU A 227 -6.22 2.48 15.06
C LEU A 227 -6.15 3.54 16.18
N VAL A 228 -5.87 3.12 17.42
CA VAL A 228 -5.73 4.03 18.56
C VAL A 228 -4.61 5.03 18.34
N LEU A 229 -3.45 4.59 17.83
CA LEU A 229 -2.33 5.48 17.51
C LEU A 229 -2.73 6.56 16.51
N TYR A 230 -3.38 6.18 15.42
CA TYR A 230 -3.82 7.17 14.42
C TYR A 230 -4.92 8.10 14.96
N CYS A 231 -5.82 7.61 15.80
CA CYS A 231 -6.80 8.47 16.50
C CYS A 231 -6.10 9.45 17.46
N CYS A 232 -5.06 9.02 18.18
CA CYS A 232 -4.25 9.89 19.02
C CYS A 232 -3.53 10.96 18.20
N ILE A 233 -2.93 10.61 17.07
CA ILE A 233 -2.29 11.56 16.16
C ILE A 233 -3.31 12.60 15.70
N LEU A 234 -4.50 12.17 15.32
CA LEU A 234 -5.60 13.07 14.94
C LEU A 234 -5.98 14.05 16.05
N TYR A 235 -6.16 13.53 17.26
CA TYR A 235 -6.54 14.35 18.42
C TYR A 235 -5.47 15.40 18.75
N VAL A 236 -4.18 15.00 18.77
CA VAL A 236 -3.06 15.90 19.07
C VAL A 236 -2.87 16.93 17.97
N ASN A 237 -3.04 16.54 16.70
CA ASN A 237 -2.98 17.47 15.56
C ASN A 237 -4.11 18.51 15.62
N ARG A 238 -5.35 18.09 15.95
CA ARG A 238 -6.49 19.01 16.13
C ARG A 238 -6.24 20.08 17.20
N LYS A 239 -5.44 19.76 18.22
CA LYS A 239 -5.03 20.72 19.26
C LYS A 239 -3.78 21.54 18.88
N SER A 240 -3.37 21.50 17.61
CA SER A 240 -2.19 22.20 17.07
C SER A 240 -0.87 21.91 17.83
N LYS A 241 -0.79 20.78 18.54
CA LYS A 241 0.42 20.36 19.27
C LYS A 241 1.43 19.65 18.38
N LEU A 242 0.99 19.09 17.24
CA LEU A 242 1.82 18.44 16.24
C LEU A 242 1.75 19.25 14.94
N THR A 243 2.86 19.88 14.59
CA THR A 243 2.94 20.69 13.37
C THR A 243 4.29 20.49 12.67
N GLY A 244 4.32 20.79 11.39
CA GLY A 244 5.56 20.82 10.63
C GLY A 244 6.27 19.46 10.55
N THR A 245 7.58 19.49 10.81
CA THR A 245 8.44 18.30 10.70
C THR A 245 8.10 17.20 11.72
N ASN A 246 7.67 17.58 12.92
CA ASN A 246 7.31 16.61 13.96
C ASN A 246 6.08 15.81 13.55
N TYR A 247 5.11 16.45 12.92
CA TYR A 247 3.93 15.79 12.38
C TYR A 247 4.30 14.79 11.28
N ALA A 248 5.20 15.15 10.37
CA ALA A 248 5.68 14.25 9.34
C ALA A 248 6.43 13.04 9.94
N TRP A 249 7.30 13.24 10.93
CA TRP A 249 8.00 12.15 11.59
C TRP A 249 7.06 11.16 12.29
N VAL A 250 6.04 11.66 12.98
CA VAL A 250 5.05 10.81 13.65
C VAL A 250 4.35 9.89 12.64
N HIS A 251 3.97 10.39 11.44
CA HIS A 251 3.38 9.57 10.40
C HIS A 251 4.34 8.53 9.83
N ILE A 252 5.64 8.85 9.73
CA ILE A 252 6.65 7.87 9.31
C ILE A 252 6.73 6.72 10.32
N TYR A 253 6.84 7.01 11.61
CA TYR A 253 6.89 5.96 12.65
C TYR A 253 5.59 5.17 12.74
N ALA A 254 4.44 5.83 12.62
CA ALA A 254 3.14 5.15 12.61
C ALA A 254 3.03 4.17 11.43
N TYR A 255 3.52 4.55 10.25
CA TYR A 255 3.51 3.66 9.09
C TYR A 255 4.45 2.46 9.26
N LEU A 256 5.60 2.62 9.90
CA LEU A 256 6.47 1.47 10.22
C LEU A 256 5.75 0.45 11.10
N LEU A 257 4.92 0.89 12.05
CA LEU A 257 4.09 -0.02 12.85
C LEU A 257 3.03 -0.74 11.99
N VAL A 258 2.45 -0.05 10.98
CA VAL A 258 1.54 -0.71 10.01
C VAL A 258 2.25 -1.83 9.28
N VAL A 259 3.48 -1.59 8.77
CA VAL A 259 4.28 -2.60 8.08
C VAL A 259 4.63 -3.77 9.00
N VAL A 260 5.06 -3.49 10.22
CA VAL A 260 5.35 -4.52 11.24
C VAL A 260 4.09 -5.36 11.51
N ASN A 261 2.94 -4.74 11.72
CA ASN A 261 1.69 -5.46 11.94
C ASN A 261 1.24 -6.27 10.72
N PHE A 262 1.51 -5.78 9.50
CA PHE A 262 1.18 -6.52 8.29
C PHE A 262 1.94 -7.85 8.21
N PHE A 263 3.25 -7.84 8.45
CA PHE A 263 4.08 -9.04 8.34
C PHE A 263 4.11 -9.87 9.63
N LEU A 264 4.52 -9.28 10.77
CA LEU A 264 4.65 -10.01 12.02
C LEU A 264 3.31 -10.38 12.64
N GLY A 265 2.34 -9.45 12.59
CA GLY A 265 1.00 -9.73 13.08
C GLY A 265 0.36 -10.90 12.33
N SER A 266 0.60 -11.01 11.02
CA SER A 266 0.10 -12.14 10.22
C SER A 266 0.83 -13.44 10.53
N SER A 267 2.14 -13.44 10.78
CA SER A 267 2.92 -14.64 11.08
C SER A 267 2.72 -15.17 12.50
N LEU A 268 2.38 -14.30 13.45
CA LEU A 268 2.15 -14.64 14.86
C LEU A 268 0.67 -14.91 15.16
N SER A 269 -0.24 -14.61 14.24
CA SER A 269 -1.66 -14.84 14.40
C SER A 269 -1.98 -16.32 14.24
N ARG A 270 -2.71 -16.89 15.20
CA ARG A 270 -3.30 -18.25 15.09
C ARG A 270 -4.60 -18.26 14.29
N PHE A 271 -5.17 -17.09 14.09
CA PHE A 271 -6.45 -16.84 13.50
C PHE A 271 -6.37 -16.48 12.01
N HIS A 272 -5.36 -15.68 11.63
CA HIS A 272 -5.06 -15.32 10.25
C HIS A 272 -4.03 -16.30 9.68
N LEU A 273 -4.24 -17.60 9.88
CA LEU A 273 -3.42 -18.65 9.26
C LEU A 273 -3.65 -18.61 7.75
N TRP A 274 -2.86 -17.79 7.11
CA TRP A 274 -2.73 -17.65 5.67
C TRP A 274 -1.81 -18.75 5.10
N TYR A 275 -1.90 -19.97 5.65
CA TYR A 275 -1.06 -21.10 5.27
C TYR A 275 -1.75 -22.00 4.25
#